data_d23075c93bd3f27f85faa5ce15aaffc1
#
_entry.id   d23075c93bd3f27f85faa5ce15aaffc1
#
_cell.length_a   1.000
_cell.length_b   1.000
_cell.length_c   1.000
_cell.angle_alpha   90.00
_cell.angle_beta   90.00
_cell.angle_gamma   90.00
#
_symmetry.space_group_name_H-M   'P 1'
#
loop_
_entity.id
_entity.type
_entity.pdbx_description
1 polymer ?
#
loop_
_entity_poly.entity_id
_entity_poly.type
_entity_poly.pdbx_seq_one_letter_code
_entity_poly.pdbx_strand_id
1 'polypeptide(L)'
;LDLFTYRVTLTLPGTQRALVPGDLVEEAPPDSRDARYRAVFEMKQPSEGLDLMAGPYVIDERLVDRPGDSPLRLRTYFIAPLQPLSAGYLDDSARYIAMYSKSIGAYPYASFSVVASPLPTGFGMPTLTYIGAEVLKLPFIRATSLGHEVLHNWWGHGVYPDSASGNWSEVLTTFMADYAYKDLESPAAARHPPPAFTATP
;
A
#
# COMPACT_ATOMS: atom_id res chain seq x y z
N LEU A 1 3.46 -14.98 -17.09
CA LEU A 1 2.95 -13.67 -16.68
C LEU A 1 3.33 -12.62 -17.73
N ASP A 2 2.32 -11.95 -18.31
CA ASP A 2 2.56 -10.82 -19.21
C ASP A 2 2.64 -9.55 -18.36
N LEU A 3 3.85 -9.18 -17.97
CA LEU A 3 4.10 -7.95 -17.22
C LEU A 3 4.18 -6.76 -18.18
N PHE A 4 3.64 -5.60 -17.80
CA PHE A 4 3.68 -4.39 -18.60
C PHE A 4 3.88 -3.13 -17.75
N THR A 5 4.38 -2.09 -18.38
CA THR A 5 4.47 -0.74 -17.81
C THR A 5 3.34 0.13 -18.37
N TYR A 6 2.96 1.18 -17.65
CA TYR A 6 1.89 2.06 -18.14
C TYR A 6 1.99 3.49 -17.60
N ARG A 7 1.36 4.40 -18.33
CA ARG A 7 1.03 5.75 -17.86
C ARG A 7 -0.46 5.98 -18.08
N VAL A 8 -1.21 6.28 -17.02
CA VAL A 8 -2.67 6.42 -17.04
C VAL A 8 -3.07 7.80 -16.60
N THR A 9 -3.95 8.44 -17.36
CA THR A 9 -4.60 9.69 -16.98
C THR A 9 -6.04 9.39 -16.55
N LEU A 10 -6.37 9.79 -15.33
CA LEU A 10 -7.69 9.68 -14.75
C LEU A 10 -8.35 11.05 -14.74
N THR A 11 -9.60 11.14 -15.20
CA THR A 11 -10.41 12.37 -15.14
C THR A 11 -11.79 12.03 -14.61
N LEU A 12 -12.18 12.67 -13.51
CA LEU A 12 -13.42 12.37 -12.79
C LEU A 12 -14.14 13.66 -12.39
N PRO A 13 -15.43 13.57 -12.01
CA PRO A 13 -16.11 14.68 -11.32
C PRO A 13 -15.32 15.11 -10.07
N GLY A 14 -15.31 16.39 -9.78
CA GLY A 14 -14.53 16.96 -8.69
C GLY A 14 -14.86 16.49 -7.29
N THR A 15 -15.99 15.80 -7.10
CA THR A 15 -16.39 15.15 -5.85
C THR A 15 -15.75 13.78 -5.65
N GLN A 16 -15.07 13.27 -6.67
CA GLN A 16 -14.43 11.96 -6.66
C GLN A 16 -12.92 12.09 -6.72
N ARG A 17 -12.23 11.09 -6.21
CA ARG A 17 -10.79 10.87 -6.37
C ARG A 17 -10.58 9.46 -6.89
N ALA A 18 -9.54 9.26 -7.67
CA ALA A 18 -9.19 7.93 -8.16
C ALA A 18 -7.68 7.73 -8.16
N LEU A 19 -7.29 6.47 -8.12
CA LEU A 19 -5.90 6.05 -8.28
C LEU A 19 -5.84 4.70 -8.97
N VAL A 20 -4.69 4.42 -9.50
CA VAL A 20 -4.23 3.09 -9.95
C VAL A 20 -2.89 2.79 -9.27
N PRO A 21 -2.42 1.54 -9.22
CA PRO A 21 -1.04 1.25 -8.82
C PRO A 21 -0.05 2.07 -9.63
N GLY A 22 1.05 2.50 -9.00
CA GLY A 22 2.08 3.33 -9.63
C GLY A 22 2.31 4.66 -8.92
N ASP A 23 3.28 5.41 -9.40
CA ASP A 23 3.65 6.69 -8.83
C ASP A 23 2.79 7.83 -9.42
N LEU A 24 2.27 8.69 -8.55
CA LEU A 24 1.56 9.90 -8.97
C LEU A 24 2.57 10.91 -9.54
N VAL A 25 2.42 11.24 -10.83
CA VAL A 25 3.31 12.17 -11.53
C VAL A 25 2.69 13.53 -11.79
N GLU A 26 1.36 13.61 -11.92
CA GLU A 26 0.63 14.86 -12.08
C GLU A 26 -0.68 14.77 -11.31
N GLU A 27 -1.10 15.90 -10.72
CA GLU A 27 -2.41 16.02 -10.08
C GLU A 27 -2.95 17.44 -10.25
N ALA A 28 -4.18 17.53 -10.69
CA ALA A 28 -4.95 18.77 -10.76
C ALA A 28 -6.28 18.57 -10.02
N PRO A 29 -6.40 19.12 -8.79
CA PRO A 29 -7.68 19.14 -8.09
C PRO A 29 -8.67 20.05 -8.79
N PRO A 30 -9.98 19.88 -8.55
CA PRO A 30 -11.00 20.80 -9.09
C PRO A 30 -10.72 22.24 -8.65
N ASP A 31 -10.90 23.16 -9.56
CA ASP A 31 -10.80 24.59 -9.29
C ASP A 31 -12.00 25.37 -9.86
N SER A 32 -11.94 26.71 -9.83
CA SER A 32 -13.02 27.56 -10.37
C SER A 32 -13.17 27.49 -11.90
N ARG A 33 -12.20 26.93 -12.62
CA ARG A 33 -12.21 26.83 -14.08
C ARG A 33 -12.59 25.42 -14.55
N ASP A 34 -12.15 24.40 -13.82
CA ASP A 34 -12.49 23.00 -14.13
C ASP A 34 -12.94 22.28 -12.85
N ALA A 35 -14.22 21.95 -12.81
CA ALA A 35 -14.82 21.19 -11.71
C ALA A 35 -14.43 19.71 -11.68
N ARG A 36 -13.49 19.29 -12.54
CA ARG A 36 -13.01 17.90 -12.61
C ARG A 36 -11.71 17.74 -11.83
N TYR A 37 -11.58 16.56 -11.24
CA TYR A 37 -10.31 16.07 -10.73
C TYR A 37 -9.56 15.37 -11.87
N ARG A 38 -8.27 15.61 -12.01
CA ARG A 38 -7.38 14.95 -12.94
C ARG A 38 -6.13 14.45 -12.21
N ALA A 39 -5.74 13.20 -12.44
CA ALA A 39 -4.49 12.65 -11.94
C ALA A 39 -3.82 11.78 -13.02
N VAL A 40 -2.48 11.77 -13.00
CA VAL A 40 -1.67 10.92 -13.88
C VAL A 40 -0.79 10.04 -13.02
N PHE A 41 -0.89 8.73 -13.23
CA PHE A 41 -0.07 7.72 -12.58
C PHE A 41 0.82 7.03 -13.60
N GLU A 42 2.00 6.65 -13.17
CA GLU A 42 2.98 5.94 -13.98
C GLU A 42 3.52 4.72 -13.23
N MET A 43 3.47 3.56 -13.87
CA MET A 43 4.12 2.34 -13.41
C MET A 43 5.32 2.06 -14.32
N LYS A 44 6.52 2.31 -13.79
CA LYS A 44 7.78 2.15 -14.53
C LYS A 44 8.33 0.72 -14.45
N GLN A 45 8.08 0.03 -13.36
CA GLN A 45 8.40 -1.38 -13.22
C GLN A 45 7.32 -2.22 -13.91
N PRO A 46 7.69 -3.25 -14.67
CA PRO A 46 6.71 -4.18 -15.21
C PRO A 46 5.88 -4.81 -14.09
N SER A 47 4.57 -4.73 -14.21
CA SER A 47 3.61 -5.24 -13.22
C SER A 47 2.46 -5.98 -13.85
N GLU A 48 1.79 -6.81 -13.07
CA GLU A 48 0.55 -7.49 -13.45
C GLU A 48 -0.64 -6.56 -13.27
N GLY A 49 -1.52 -6.54 -14.26
CA GLY A 49 -2.83 -5.89 -14.14
C GLY A 49 -2.80 -4.37 -14.05
N LEU A 50 -3.97 -3.81 -14.07
CA LEU A 50 -4.25 -2.39 -13.86
C LEU A 50 -5.57 -2.28 -13.12
N ASP A 51 -5.51 -2.05 -11.82
CA ASP A 51 -6.68 -1.92 -10.96
C ASP A 51 -7.03 -0.46 -10.75
N LEU A 52 -8.27 -0.08 -10.96
CA LEU A 52 -8.76 1.28 -10.77
C LEU A 52 -9.64 1.35 -9.52
N MET A 53 -9.25 2.20 -8.58
CA MET A 53 -10.06 2.55 -7.42
C MET A 53 -10.54 3.99 -7.55
N ALA A 54 -11.83 4.20 -7.37
CA ALA A 54 -12.43 5.53 -7.38
C ALA A 54 -13.49 5.65 -6.29
N GLY A 55 -13.59 6.84 -5.67
CA GLY A 55 -14.55 7.07 -4.61
C GLY A 55 -14.52 8.51 -4.09
N PRO A 56 -15.42 8.85 -3.16
CA PRO A 56 -15.45 10.16 -2.52
C PRO A 56 -14.35 10.26 -1.45
N TYR A 57 -13.11 10.01 -1.86
CA TYR A 57 -11.99 10.00 -0.94
C TYR A 57 -11.58 11.39 -0.49
N VAL A 58 -11.26 11.48 0.80
CA VAL A 58 -10.41 12.52 1.38
C VAL A 58 -8.98 12.00 1.33
N ILE A 59 -8.08 12.79 0.78
CA ILE A 59 -6.67 12.43 0.63
C ILE A 59 -5.87 13.19 1.68
N ASP A 60 -5.12 12.46 2.51
CA ASP A 60 -4.06 13.02 3.32
C ASP A 60 -2.71 12.54 2.78
N GLU A 61 -1.71 13.41 2.82
CA GLU A 61 -0.39 13.14 2.24
C GLU A 61 0.73 13.44 3.24
N ARG A 62 1.79 12.66 3.15
CA ARG A 62 3.08 12.93 3.76
C ARG A 62 4.20 12.65 2.77
N LEU A 63 5.16 13.55 2.70
CA LEU A 63 6.42 13.34 1.99
C LEU A 63 7.50 12.96 3.01
N VAL A 64 8.24 11.92 2.72
CA VAL A 64 9.36 11.42 3.54
C VAL A 64 10.63 11.53 2.73
N ASP A 65 11.58 12.32 3.21
CA ASP A 65 12.87 12.48 2.56
C ASP A 65 13.66 11.18 2.53
N ARG A 66 14.24 10.88 1.39
CA ARG A 66 15.14 9.75 1.18
C ARG A 66 16.49 10.24 0.69
N PRO A 67 17.58 10.11 1.48
CA PRO A 67 18.89 10.55 1.05
C PRO A 67 19.30 9.91 -0.28
N GLY A 68 19.59 10.74 -1.29
CA GLY A 68 20.05 10.28 -2.62
C GLY A 68 18.95 9.80 -3.56
N ASP A 69 17.68 9.92 -3.17
CA ASP A 69 16.51 9.54 -3.98
C ASP A 69 15.42 10.62 -3.91
N SER A 70 14.41 10.53 -4.77
CA SER A 70 13.23 11.38 -4.67
C SER A 70 12.45 11.10 -3.38
N PRO A 71 11.80 12.10 -2.78
CA PRO A 71 10.97 11.90 -1.59
C PRO A 71 9.93 10.80 -1.81
N LEU A 72 9.74 9.96 -0.81
CA LEU A 72 8.67 8.97 -0.79
C LEU A 72 7.35 9.65 -0.49
N ARG A 73 6.37 9.48 -1.37
CA ARG A 73 5.01 10.01 -1.20
C ARG A 73 4.13 8.96 -0.54
N LEU A 74 3.65 9.28 0.64
CA LEU A 74 2.67 8.46 1.36
C LEU A 74 1.31 9.12 1.31
N ARG A 75 0.25 8.35 1.00
CA ARG A 75 -1.12 8.85 0.98
C ARG A 75 -2.09 7.90 1.65
N THR A 76 -3.15 8.46 2.21
CA THR A 76 -4.38 7.73 2.49
C THR A 76 -5.48 8.23 1.57
N TYR A 77 -6.24 7.30 1.03
CA TYR A 77 -7.47 7.55 0.27
C TYR A 77 -8.63 7.02 1.11
N PHE A 78 -9.08 7.84 2.06
CA PHE A 78 -10.10 7.44 3.02
C PHE A 78 -11.43 8.14 2.75
N ILE A 79 -12.54 7.48 3.06
CA ILE A 79 -13.82 8.18 3.15
C ILE A 79 -13.83 9.07 4.40
N ALA A 80 -14.64 10.14 4.38
CA ALA A 80 -14.66 11.15 5.45
C ALA A 80 -14.74 10.58 6.88
N PRO A 81 -15.54 9.55 7.20
CA PRO A 81 -15.58 8.97 8.55
C PRO A 81 -14.27 8.30 9.02
N LEU A 82 -13.39 7.93 8.10
CA LEU A 82 -12.09 7.29 8.41
C LEU A 82 -10.93 8.28 8.44
N GLN A 83 -11.14 9.50 8.00
CA GLN A 83 -10.09 10.52 7.92
C GLN A 83 -9.33 10.73 9.24
N PRO A 84 -9.94 10.65 10.44
CA PRO A 84 -9.20 10.73 11.70
C PRO A 84 -8.14 9.65 11.91
N LEU A 85 -8.21 8.52 11.19
CA LEU A 85 -7.21 7.44 11.27
C LEU A 85 -5.99 7.68 10.38
N SER A 86 -6.10 8.61 9.43
CA SER A 86 -5.13 8.82 8.34
C SER A 86 -3.71 9.07 8.86
N ALA A 87 -3.54 9.98 9.81
CA ALA A 87 -2.22 10.31 10.36
C ALA A 87 -1.49 9.08 10.88
N GLY A 88 -2.20 8.21 11.62
CA GLY A 88 -1.63 6.98 12.14
C GLY A 88 -1.20 5.99 11.04
N TYR A 89 -1.98 5.85 9.98
CA TYR A 89 -1.62 5.00 8.84
C TYR A 89 -0.41 5.55 8.08
N LEU A 90 -0.31 6.88 7.92
CA LEU A 90 0.85 7.52 7.30
C LEU A 90 2.12 7.33 8.15
N ASP A 91 2.02 7.49 9.48
CA ASP A 91 3.14 7.27 10.40
C ASP A 91 3.65 5.84 10.36
N ASP A 92 2.75 4.86 10.44
CA ASP A 92 3.13 3.46 10.44
C ASP A 92 3.64 2.99 9.08
N SER A 93 3.09 3.48 7.97
CA SER A 93 3.61 3.21 6.62
C SER A 93 5.05 3.71 6.48
N ALA A 94 5.34 4.94 6.93
CA ALA A 94 6.70 5.48 6.93
C ALA A 94 7.66 4.63 7.75
N ARG A 95 7.24 4.22 8.95
CA ARG A 95 8.01 3.39 9.86
C ARG A 95 8.33 2.02 9.26
N TYR A 96 7.34 1.33 8.70
CA TYR A 96 7.53 0.02 8.07
C TYR A 96 8.46 0.10 6.87
N ILE A 97 8.24 1.07 5.97
CA ILE A 97 9.09 1.24 4.79
C ILE A 97 10.54 1.53 5.19
N ALA A 98 10.77 2.43 6.16
CA ALA A 98 12.12 2.73 6.64
C ALA A 98 12.80 1.51 7.25
N MET A 99 12.09 0.72 8.03
CA MET A 99 12.60 -0.47 8.67
C MET A 99 12.94 -1.57 7.68
N TYR A 100 12.05 -1.89 6.75
CA TYR A 100 12.30 -2.90 5.72
C TYR A 100 13.37 -2.46 4.73
N SER A 101 13.43 -1.16 4.39
CA SER A 101 14.52 -0.63 3.56
C SER A 101 15.89 -0.84 4.20
N LYS A 102 15.99 -0.80 5.52
CA LYS A 102 17.23 -1.05 6.25
C LYS A 102 17.62 -2.53 6.25
N SER A 103 16.68 -3.44 6.27
CA SER A 103 16.93 -4.89 6.39
C SER A 103 16.98 -5.62 5.04
N ILE A 104 16.27 -5.15 4.04
CA ILE A 104 16.13 -5.82 2.73
C ILE A 104 16.88 -5.05 1.65
N GLY A 105 16.67 -3.73 1.59
CA GLY A 105 17.17 -2.84 0.53
C GLY A 105 16.18 -1.74 0.23
N ALA A 106 16.58 -0.78 -0.62
CA ALA A 106 15.76 0.38 -0.94
C ALA A 106 14.32 0.00 -1.34
N TYR A 107 13.35 0.79 -0.88
CA TYR A 107 11.96 0.64 -1.30
C TYR A 107 11.84 0.84 -2.81
N PRO A 108 11.23 -0.09 -3.55
CA PRO A 108 11.35 -0.12 -5.02
C PRO A 108 10.54 0.96 -5.76
N TYR A 109 9.69 1.71 -5.05
CA TYR A 109 8.79 2.71 -5.66
C TYR A 109 8.99 4.10 -5.04
N ALA A 110 8.37 5.13 -5.65
CA ALA A 110 8.37 6.50 -5.11
C ALA A 110 7.12 6.83 -4.27
N SER A 111 6.15 5.92 -4.16
CA SER A 111 4.91 6.13 -3.43
C SER A 111 4.40 4.88 -2.72
N PHE A 112 3.58 5.08 -1.68
CA PHE A 112 2.75 4.05 -1.07
C PHE A 112 1.44 4.64 -0.57
N SER A 113 0.33 3.97 -0.83
CA SER A 113 -1.00 4.44 -0.44
C SER A 113 -1.79 3.39 0.33
N VAL A 114 -2.53 3.84 1.33
CA VAL A 114 -3.56 3.03 2.00
C VAL A 114 -4.93 3.50 1.54
N VAL A 115 -5.72 2.61 0.98
CA VAL A 115 -6.98 2.95 0.32
C VAL A 115 -8.14 2.23 0.99
N ALA A 116 -9.18 2.98 1.36
CA ALA A 116 -10.39 2.41 1.94
C ALA A 116 -11.27 1.74 0.88
N SER A 117 -11.56 0.46 1.09
CA SER A 117 -12.42 -0.36 0.26
C SER A 117 -13.84 -0.44 0.84
N PRO A 118 -14.89 -0.43 0.00
CA PRO A 118 -16.23 -0.79 0.43
C PRO A 118 -16.40 -2.30 0.69
N LEU A 119 -15.45 -3.13 0.23
CA LEU A 119 -15.46 -4.57 0.42
C LEU A 119 -14.79 -4.97 1.73
N PRO A 120 -15.26 -6.01 2.44
CA PRO A 120 -14.68 -6.46 3.71
C PRO A 120 -13.43 -7.33 3.48
N THR A 121 -12.45 -6.83 2.75
CA THR A 121 -11.26 -7.56 2.31
C THR A 121 -10.02 -6.68 2.33
N GLY A 122 -8.84 -7.28 2.13
CA GLY A 122 -7.58 -6.62 1.91
C GLY A 122 -6.91 -7.14 0.64
N PHE A 123 -6.36 -6.24 -0.16
CA PHE A 123 -5.57 -6.57 -1.35
C PHE A 123 -4.29 -5.75 -1.34
N GLY A 124 -3.13 -6.40 -1.39
CA GLY A 124 -1.86 -5.78 -1.69
C GLY A 124 -1.72 -5.62 -3.21
N MET A 125 -1.26 -4.44 -3.63
CA MET A 125 -0.95 -4.11 -5.02
C MET A 125 0.36 -3.33 -5.05
N PRO A 126 1.08 -3.29 -6.17
CA PRO A 126 2.26 -2.42 -6.25
C PRO A 126 1.91 -0.99 -5.83
N THR A 127 2.67 -0.41 -4.90
CA THR A 127 2.50 0.96 -4.38
C THR A 127 1.26 1.23 -3.51
N LEU A 128 0.40 0.25 -3.25
CA LEU A 128 -0.78 0.49 -2.41
C LEU A 128 -1.31 -0.78 -1.74
N THR A 129 -2.11 -0.58 -0.69
CA THR A 129 -2.98 -1.61 -0.14
C THR A 129 -4.43 -1.12 -0.10
N TYR A 130 -5.37 -1.97 -0.50
CA TYR A 130 -6.81 -1.69 -0.57
C TYR A 130 -7.52 -2.49 0.52
N ILE A 131 -7.89 -1.82 1.63
CA ILE A 131 -8.37 -2.46 2.86
C ILE A 131 -9.80 -2.02 3.15
N GLY A 132 -10.65 -2.97 3.56
CA GLY A 132 -12.04 -2.72 3.91
C GLY A 132 -12.20 -1.62 4.96
N ALA A 133 -13.14 -0.70 4.76
CA ALA A 133 -13.38 0.46 5.61
C ALA A 133 -13.62 0.07 7.09
N GLU A 134 -14.30 -1.04 7.34
CA GLU A 134 -14.53 -1.55 8.70
C GLU A 134 -13.27 -2.21 9.29
N VAL A 135 -12.46 -2.83 8.43
CA VAL A 135 -11.18 -3.44 8.84
C VAL A 135 -10.18 -2.37 9.27
N LEU A 136 -10.12 -1.24 8.55
CA LEU A 136 -9.25 -0.10 8.90
C LEU A 136 -9.49 0.47 10.30
N LYS A 137 -10.68 0.28 10.87
CA LYS A 137 -11.02 0.72 12.25
C LYS A 137 -10.45 -0.17 13.34
N LEU A 138 -10.03 -1.38 13.01
CA LEU A 138 -9.53 -2.34 13.99
C LEU A 138 -8.13 -1.93 14.45
N PRO A 139 -7.89 -1.81 15.76
CA PRO A 139 -6.65 -1.19 16.29
C PRO A 139 -5.39 -2.00 15.96
N PHE A 140 -5.51 -3.31 15.74
CA PHE A 140 -4.37 -4.19 15.45
C PHE A 140 -3.92 -4.16 13.98
N ILE A 141 -4.74 -3.69 13.05
CA ILE A 141 -4.42 -3.69 11.61
C ILE A 141 -3.14 -2.89 11.32
N ARG A 142 -2.99 -1.73 11.93
CA ARG A 142 -1.79 -0.91 11.80
C ARG A 142 -0.54 -1.58 12.39
N ALA A 143 -0.72 -2.34 13.46
CA ALA A 143 0.39 -3.01 14.15
C ALA A 143 0.79 -4.36 13.50
N THR A 144 -0.05 -4.93 12.65
CA THR A 144 0.18 -6.26 12.03
C THR A 144 0.04 -6.23 10.53
N SER A 145 -1.20 -6.25 10.02
CA SER A 145 -1.50 -6.41 8.59
C SER A 145 -0.87 -5.32 7.70
N LEU A 146 -0.81 -4.08 8.17
CA LEU A 146 -0.20 -3.00 7.39
C LEU A 146 1.27 -3.29 7.07
N GLY A 147 2.03 -3.81 8.03
CA GLY A 147 3.44 -4.18 7.83
C GLY A 147 3.59 -5.31 6.81
N HIS A 148 2.69 -6.29 6.85
CA HIS A 148 2.61 -7.38 5.87
C HIS A 148 2.36 -6.83 4.45
N GLU A 149 1.35 -5.99 4.27
CA GLU A 149 1.02 -5.39 2.97
C GLU A 149 2.15 -4.49 2.43
N VAL A 150 2.85 -3.76 3.28
CA VAL A 150 4.03 -2.97 2.89
C VAL A 150 5.14 -3.89 2.37
N LEU A 151 5.39 -5.03 2.99
CA LEU A 151 6.42 -6.00 2.57
C LEU A 151 6.17 -6.58 1.18
N HIS A 152 4.93 -6.74 0.77
CA HIS A 152 4.59 -7.20 -0.57
C HIS A 152 5.17 -6.32 -1.68
N ASN A 153 5.52 -5.06 -1.40
CA ASN A 153 6.20 -4.22 -2.38
C ASN A 153 7.63 -4.68 -2.71
N TRP A 154 8.27 -5.47 -1.84
CA TRP A 154 9.51 -6.20 -2.15
C TRP A 154 9.20 -7.62 -2.63
N TRP A 155 8.40 -8.37 -1.88
CA TRP A 155 8.10 -9.79 -2.10
C TRP A 155 6.71 -9.98 -2.71
N GLY A 156 6.64 -10.20 -4.00
CA GLY A 156 5.41 -10.32 -4.78
C GLY A 156 5.25 -9.27 -5.86
N HIS A 157 5.65 -8.02 -5.60
CA HIS A 157 5.55 -6.93 -6.56
C HIS A 157 6.91 -6.36 -7.01
N GLY A 158 7.89 -6.31 -6.12
CA GLY A 158 9.26 -5.97 -6.49
C GLY A 158 10.01 -7.15 -7.10
N VAL A 159 9.78 -8.35 -6.56
CA VAL A 159 10.25 -9.62 -7.11
C VAL A 159 9.05 -10.56 -7.23
N TYR A 160 8.66 -10.88 -8.44
CA TYR A 160 7.52 -11.76 -8.72
C TYR A 160 7.84 -13.23 -8.44
N PRO A 161 6.95 -13.98 -7.77
CA PRO A 161 7.10 -15.42 -7.65
C PRO A 161 6.87 -16.09 -9.00
N ASP A 162 7.69 -17.09 -9.31
CA ASP A 162 7.38 -18.04 -10.36
C ASP A 162 6.31 -19.00 -9.84
N SER A 163 5.19 -19.10 -10.54
CA SER A 163 4.06 -19.96 -10.16
C SER A 163 4.44 -21.44 -10.04
N ALA A 164 5.49 -21.88 -10.75
CA ALA A 164 6.02 -23.24 -10.65
C ALA A 164 6.76 -23.50 -9.33
N SER A 165 7.25 -22.45 -8.68
CA SER A 165 8.03 -22.53 -7.42
C SER A 165 7.17 -22.37 -6.15
N GLY A 166 5.85 -22.28 -6.30
CA GLY A 166 4.91 -22.06 -5.19
C GLY A 166 4.85 -20.62 -4.72
N ASN A 167 3.99 -20.33 -3.75
CA ASN A 167 3.77 -18.99 -3.22
C ASN A 167 4.78 -18.61 -2.12
N TRP A 168 6.07 -18.58 -2.46
CA TRP A 168 7.13 -18.24 -1.51
C TRP A 168 7.04 -16.79 -1.02
N SER A 169 6.47 -15.88 -1.83
CA SER A 169 6.36 -14.47 -1.45
C SER A 169 5.47 -14.27 -0.24
N GLU A 170 4.32 -14.95 -0.18
CA GLU A 170 3.42 -14.93 0.97
C GLU A 170 4.06 -15.51 2.23
N VAL A 171 4.77 -16.65 2.08
CA VAL A 171 5.47 -17.30 3.18
C VAL A 171 6.56 -16.40 3.76
N LEU A 172 7.35 -15.78 2.89
CA LEU A 172 8.44 -14.89 3.31
C LEU A 172 7.88 -13.59 3.94
N THR A 173 6.83 -13.03 3.37
CA THR A 173 6.15 -11.83 3.90
C THR A 173 5.58 -12.13 5.29
N THR A 174 4.85 -13.23 5.45
CA THR A 174 4.31 -13.66 6.75
C THR A 174 5.44 -13.88 7.78
N PHE A 175 6.51 -14.57 7.38
CA PHE A 175 7.65 -14.77 8.27
C PHE A 175 8.26 -13.45 8.74
N MET A 176 8.52 -12.53 7.83
CA MET A 176 9.18 -11.26 8.16
C MET A 176 8.27 -10.30 8.92
N ALA A 177 6.98 -10.19 8.55
CA ALA A 177 6.04 -9.29 9.19
C ALA A 177 5.61 -9.78 10.58
N ASP A 178 5.32 -11.08 10.71
CA ASP A 178 4.70 -11.61 11.91
C ASP A 178 5.71 -12.24 12.87
N TYR A 179 6.60 -13.10 12.36
CA TYR A 179 7.51 -13.84 13.20
C TYR A 179 8.73 -13.02 13.61
N ALA A 180 9.45 -12.45 12.65
CA ALA A 180 10.69 -11.71 12.93
C ALA A 180 10.45 -10.48 13.81
N TYR A 181 9.30 -9.84 13.68
CA TYR A 181 8.89 -8.75 14.56
C TYR A 181 8.68 -9.18 16.01
N LYS A 182 7.97 -10.28 16.21
CA LYS A 182 7.73 -10.80 17.55
C LYS A 182 9.00 -11.31 18.20
N ASP A 183 9.92 -11.85 17.41
CA ASP A 183 11.24 -12.26 17.92
C ASP A 183 12.07 -11.06 18.38
N LEU A 184 11.95 -9.91 17.71
CA LEU A 184 12.56 -8.65 18.15
C LEU A 184 11.93 -8.10 19.43
N GLU A 185 10.63 -8.30 19.66
CA GLU A 185 9.97 -7.90 20.89
C GLU A 185 10.32 -8.84 22.05
N SER A 186 10.23 -10.14 21.85
CA SER A 186 10.75 -11.16 22.75
C SER A 186 10.77 -12.54 22.09
N PRO A 187 11.78 -13.40 22.34
CA PRO A 187 11.82 -14.77 21.85
C PRO A 187 10.65 -15.64 22.35
N ALA A 188 9.98 -15.23 23.41
CA ALA A 188 8.78 -15.90 23.92
C ALA A 188 7.53 -15.55 23.11
N ALA A 189 7.40 -14.31 22.65
CA ALA A 189 6.28 -13.86 21.81
C ALA A 189 6.30 -14.55 20.43
N ALA A 190 7.48 -14.76 19.85
CA ALA A 190 7.64 -15.44 18.57
C ALA A 190 7.19 -16.91 18.57
N ARG A 191 7.24 -17.58 19.72
CA ARG A 191 6.84 -18.99 19.87
C ARG A 191 5.32 -19.23 19.90
N HIS A 192 4.55 -18.16 19.99
CA HIS A 192 3.09 -18.21 20.00
C HIS A 192 2.53 -17.25 18.95
N PRO A 193 2.69 -17.56 17.64
CA PRO A 193 2.08 -16.74 16.60
C PRO A 193 0.56 -16.76 16.78
N PRO A 194 -0.16 -15.65 16.55
CA PRO A 194 -1.60 -15.68 16.44
C PRO A 194 -2.00 -16.69 15.36
N PRO A 195 -3.19 -17.30 15.44
CA PRO A 195 -3.67 -18.19 14.40
C PRO A 195 -3.64 -17.45 13.07
N ALA A 196 -2.96 -18.04 12.09
CA ALA A 196 -2.93 -17.52 10.74
C ALA A 196 -4.37 -17.30 10.26
N PHE A 197 -4.65 -16.12 9.72
CA PHE A 197 -5.87 -15.93 8.94
C PHE A 197 -5.79 -16.89 7.76
N THR A 198 -6.48 -18.01 7.84
CA THR A 198 -6.67 -18.87 6.68
C THR A 198 -7.58 -18.12 5.73
N ALA A 199 -7.02 -17.62 4.64
CA ALA A 199 -7.81 -17.24 3.50
C ALA A 199 -8.59 -18.51 3.09
N THR A 200 -9.89 -18.47 3.27
CA THR A 200 -10.79 -19.51 2.75
C THR A 200 -10.74 -19.42 1.21
N PRO A 201 -10.65 -20.56 0.51
CA PRO A 201 -10.50 -20.62 -0.93
C PRO A 201 -11.66 -19.94 -1.68
#